data_170a20318f31445c6279e05be17a9eaa
#
_entry.id   170a20318f31445c6279e05be17a9eaa
#
_cell.length_a   1.000
_cell.length_b   1.000
_cell.length_c   1.000
_cell.angle_alpha   90.00
_cell.angle_beta   90.00
_cell.angle_gamma   90.00
#
_symmetry.space_group_name_H-M   'P 1'
#
loop_
_entity.id
_entity.type
_entity.pdbx_description
1 polymer ?
#
loop_
_entity_poly.entity_id
_entity_poly.type
_entity_poly.pdbx_seq_one_letter_code
_entity_poly.pdbx_strand_id
1 'polypeptide(L)'
;MIELRGEGVVLRAFRPEEIDVAMERMQSIPAVDLDEDAARLRRGRLEHSGEPNEWELMFAVEAEGRLVGDVQGRCQRFVMPPGVWELGIELWDAADRGRGIGRQTIALLSSHLFEREHAIRVQATTDVDNAAMRRVLEHLGFAFEGVLRGFMPAGSGPPRDYAMYALTKAVFDARS
;
A
#
# COMPACT_ATOMS: atom_id res chain seq x y z
N MET A 1 14.08 13.37 -1.01
CA MET A 1 13.04 12.59 -0.32
C MET A 1 11.68 13.04 -0.85
N ILE A 2 10.82 12.10 -1.23
CA ILE A 2 9.45 12.36 -1.66
C ILE A 2 8.59 12.51 -0.40
N GLU A 3 7.74 13.52 -0.38
CA GLU A 3 6.73 13.72 0.65
C GLU A 3 5.42 14.14 -0.02
N LEU A 4 4.31 13.45 0.30
CA LEU A 4 3.00 13.72 -0.26
C LEU A 4 2.07 14.20 0.86
N ARG A 5 1.42 15.34 0.67
CA ARG A 5 0.54 15.95 1.67
C ARG A 5 -0.90 16.01 1.19
N GLY A 6 -1.81 15.54 2.01
CA GLY A 6 -3.25 15.63 1.84
C GLY A 6 -3.93 16.24 3.05
N GLU A 7 -5.25 16.27 3.05
CA GLU A 7 -6.04 16.76 4.15
C GLU A 7 -6.00 15.79 5.34
N GLY A 8 -5.14 16.07 6.34
CA GLY A 8 -4.98 15.26 7.55
C GLY A 8 -4.07 14.02 7.43
N VAL A 9 -3.46 13.79 6.26
CA VAL A 9 -2.52 12.67 6.04
C VAL A 9 -1.26 13.18 5.35
N VAL A 10 -0.11 12.69 5.81
CA VAL A 10 1.20 12.91 5.18
C VAL A 10 1.83 11.54 4.90
N LEU A 11 2.29 11.34 3.67
CA LEU A 11 3.13 10.21 3.29
C LEU A 11 4.56 10.73 3.21
N ARG A 12 5.43 10.18 4.04
CA ARG A 12 6.83 10.62 4.20
C ARG A 12 7.77 9.45 4.40
N ALA A 13 9.06 9.73 4.41
CA ALA A 13 10.03 8.75 4.87
C ALA A 13 9.79 8.36 6.33
N PHE A 14 10.11 7.13 6.69
CA PHE A 14 10.24 6.76 8.10
C PHE A 14 11.37 7.54 8.74
N ARG A 15 11.19 7.97 9.99
CA ARG A 15 12.28 8.52 10.80
C ARG A 15 13.10 7.36 11.37
N PRO A 16 14.41 7.55 11.60
CA PRO A 16 15.27 6.47 12.13
C PRO A 16 14.70 5.81 13.40
N GLU A 17 14.14 6.59 14.30
CA GLU A 17 13.54 6.13 15.56
C GLU A 17 12.22 5.36 15.37
N GLU A 18 11.60 5.46 14.21
CA GLU A 18 10.33 4.78 13.89
C GLU A 18 10.55 3.38 13.26
N ILE A 19 11.76 3.09 12.79
CA ILE A 19 12.06 1.86 12.03
C ILE A 19 11.83 0.61 12.88
N ASP A 20 12.30 0.60 14.13
CA ASP A 20 12.12 -0.56 15.01
C ASP A 20 10.64 -0.80 15.33
N VAL A 21 9.87 0.26 15.59
CA VAL A 21 8.41 0.15 15.79
C VAL A 21 7.73 -0.39 14.53
N ALA A 22 8.10 0.10 13.34
CA ALA A 22 7.56 -0.39 12.08
C ALA A 22 7.90 -1.89 11.86
N MET A 23 9.14 -2.29 12.14
CA MET A 23 9.54 -3.70 12.07
C MET A 23 8.73 -4.61 12.98
N GLU A 24 8.48 -4.21 14.22
CA GLU A 24 7.65 -4.96 15.17
C GLU A 24 6.20 -5.08 14.69
N ARG A 25 5.60 -3.99 14.21
CA ARG A 25 4.23 -3.98 13.69
C ARG A 25 4.06 -4.86 12.46
N MET A 26 5.00 -4.81 11.54
CA MET A 26 4.96 -5.61 10.31
C MET A 26 5.24 -7.10 10.54
N GLN A 27 5.91 -7.50 11.62
CA GLN A 27 6.11 -8.92 12.02
C GLN A 27 4.81 -9.59 12.47
N SER A 28 3.82 -8.83 12.88
CA SER A 28 2.53 -9.35 13.37
C SER A 28 1.60 -9.84 12.25
N ILE A 29 2.03 -9.79 10.97
CA ILE A 29 1.28 -10.36 9.85
C ILE A 29 1.48 -11.89 9.85
N PRO A 30 0.45 -12.71 10.14
CA PRO A 30 0.60 -14.15 10.43
C PRO A 30 1.14 -15.00 9.27
N ALA A 31 1.29 -14.44 8.08
CA ALA A 31 1.63 -15.19 6.87
C ALA A 31 3.12 -15.12 6.48
N VAL A 32 3.95 -14.40 7.23
CA VAL A 32 5.35 -14.19 6.85
C VAL A 32 6.24 -14.49 8.03
N ASP A 33 6.73 -15.73 8.08
CA ASP A 33 7.87 -16.07 8.93
C ASP A 33 9.10 -15.42 8.30
N LEU A 34 9.56 -14.33 8.90
CA LEU A 34 10.71 -13.57 8.41
C LEU A 34 11.98 -14.22 8.95
N ASP A 35 12.69 -14.92 8.07
CA ASP A 35 14.08 -15.26 8.34
C ASP A 35 14.94 -13.98 8.43
N GLU A 36 16.19 -14.12 8.86
CA GLU A 36 17.10 -12.99 9.07
C GLU A 36 17.33 -12.16 7.78
N ASP A 37 17.36 -12.83 6.62
CA ASP A 37 17.57 -12.14 5.34
C ASP A 37 16.35 -11.32 4.93
N ALA A 38 15.15 -11.86 5.09
CA ALA A 38 13.91 -11.14 4.84
C ALA A 38 13.73 -9.96 5.81
N ALA A 39 14.11 -10.12 7.08
CA ALA A 39 14.09 -9.05 8.06
C ALA A 39 15.06 -7.91 7.70
N ARG A 40 16.28 -8.27 7.26
CA ARG A 40 17.30 -7.30 6.81
C ARG A 40 16.83 -6.54 5.58
N LEU A 41 16.28 -7.25 4.59
CA LEU A 41 15.74 -6.63 3.37
C LEU A 41 14.59 -5.65 3.70
N ARG A 42 13.68 -6.04 4.58
CA ARG A 42 12.58 -5.19 5.03
C ARG A 42 13.08 -3.93 5.73
N ARG A 43 14.04 -4.06 6.65
CA ARG A 43 14.66 -2.91 7.32
C ARG A 43 15.27 -1.95 6.31
N GLY A 44 16.04 -2.44 5.34
CA GLY A 44 16.62 -1.61 4.29
C GLY A 44 15.55 -0.85 3.48
N ARG A 45 14.39 -1.45 3.21
CA ARG A 45 13.28 -0.75 2.55
C ARG A 45 12.70 0.39 3.40
N LEU A 46 12.62 0.22 4.72
CA LEU A 46 12.18 1.27 5.63
C LEU A 46 13.20 2.41 5.72
N GLU A 47 14.48 2.09 5.79
CA GLU A 47 15.58 3.06 5.84
C GLU A 47 15.68 3.92 4.57
N HIS A 48 15.33 3.36 3.38
CA HIS A 48 15.30 4.07 2.09
C HIS A 48 13.89 4.54 1.69
N SER A 49 12.94 4.54 2.63
CA SER A 49 11.58 5.02 2.36
C SER A 49 11.57 6.49 1.92
N GLY A 50 10.66 6.84 1.03
CA GLY A 50 10.57 8.19 0.46
C GLY A 50 11.68 8.54 -0.53
N GLU A 51 12.63 7.65 -0.82
CA GLU A 51 13.60 7.84 -1.90
C GLU A 51 12.97 7.49 -3.25
N PRO A 52 13.30 8.22 -4.33
CA PRO A 52 12.90 7.83 -5.68
C PRO A 52 13.46 6.44 -6.01
N ASN A 53 12.59 5.52 -6.41
CA ASN A 53 12.97 4.17 -6.76
C ASN A 53 12.05 3.66 -7.89
N GLU A 54 12.64 3.10 -8.94
CA GLU A 54 11.90 2.60 -10.10
C GLU A 54 11.06 1.33 -9.82
N TRP A 55 11.34 0.66 -8.70
CA TRP A 55 10.74 -0.64 -8.37
C TRP A 55 9.70 -0.56 -7.27
N GLU A 56 9.94 0.35 -6.33
CA GLU A 56 9.12 0.46 -5.15
C GLU A 56 9.18 1.86 -4.56
N LEU A 57 8.03 2.36 -4.17
CA LEU A 57 7.91 3.54 -3.31
C LEU A 57 7.31 3.08 -1.98
N MET A 58 7.96 3.39 -0.88
CA MET A 58 7.50 3.07 0.46
C MET A 58 7.44 4.33 1.32
N PHE A 59 6.37 4.48 2.09
CA PHE A 59 6.16 5.63 2.95
C PHE A 59 5.58 5.23 4.30
N ALA A 60 5.99 5.95 5.34
CA ALA A 60 5.24 6.07 6.58
C ALA A 60 3.95 6.83 6.33
N VAL A 61 2.85 6.38 6.91
CA VAL A 61 1.57 7.10 6.94
C VAL A 61 1.51 7.86 8.26
N GLU A 62 1.54 9.19 8.18
CA GLU A 62 1.35 10.07 9.34
C GLU A 62 -0.05 10.68 9.30
N ALA A 63 -0.77 10.61 10.42
CA ALA A 63 -2.04 11.29 10.61
C ALA A 63 -2.05 11.97 11.99
N GLU A 64 -2.52 13.22 12.06
CA GLU A 64 -2.54 14.00 13.29
C GLU A 64 -1.17 14.06 14.01
N GLY A 65 -0.07 14.11 13.24
CA GLY A 65 1.29 14.16 13.78
C GLY A 65 1.81 12.82 14.33
N ARG A 66 1.07 11.72 14.16
CA ARG A 66 1.47 10.37 14.61
C ARG A 66 1.69 9.43 13.44
N LEU A 67 2.67 8.56 13.57
CA LEU A 67 2.83 7.42 12.68
C LEU A 67 1.69 6.41 12.95
N VAL A 68 0.90 6.08 11.92
CA VAL A 68 -0.28 5.23 12.04
C VAL A 68 -0.25 4.00 11.13
N GLY A 69 0.74 3.89 10.25
CA GLY A 69 0.84 2.76 9.32
C GLY A 69 1.89 2.99 8.25
N ASP A 70 1.83 2.16 7.24
CA ASP A 70 2.66 2.26 6.05
C ASP A 70 1.86 2.09 4.77
N VAL A 71 2.43 2.57 3.66
CA VAL A 71 1.90 2.38 2.32
C VAL A 71 3.03 2.17 1.33
N GLN A 72 2.81 1.34 0.35
CA GLN A 72 3.78 1.05 -0.69
C GLN A 72 3.13 0.96 -2.08
N GLY A 73 3.86 1.40 -3.10
CA GLY A 73 3.61 1.11 -4.51
C GLY A 73 4.74 0.24 -5.04
N ARG A 74 4.43 -0.87 -5.69
CA ARG A 74 5.41 -1.82 -6.25
C ARG A 74 5.24 -1.93 -7.75
N CYS A 75 6.30 -1.65 -8.51
CA CYS A 75 6.39 -1.85 -9.95
C CYS A 75 7.26 -3.08 -10.25
N GLN A 76 6.65 -4.26 -10.30
CA GLN A 76 7.38 -5.52 -10.49
C GLN A 76 7.68 -5.76 -11.98
N ARG A 77 8.65 -5.05 -12.56
CA ARG A 77 8.98 -5.06 -13.99
C ARG A 77 9.27 -6.44 -14.59
N PHE A 78 9.68 -7.42 -13.78
CA PHE A 78 9.95 -8.77 -14.27
C PHE A 78 8.71 -9.67 -14.37
N VAL A 79 7.64 -9.30 -13.66
CA VAL A 79 6.39 -10.08 -13.60
C VAL A 79 5.17 -9.29 -14.04
N MET A 80 5.30 -7.95 -14.13
CA MET A 80 4.25 -7.05 -14.61
C MET A 80 4.73 -6.22 -15.80
N PRO A 81 3.84 -5.81 -16.71
CA PRO A 81 4.17 -4.87 -17.77
C PRO A 81 4.68 -3.54 -17.18
N PRO A 82 5.56 -2.81 -17.90
CA PRO A 82 5.99 -1.47 -17.49
C PRO A 82 4.80 -0.54 -17.25
N GLY A 83 4.88 0.28 -16.19
CA GLY A 83 3.82 1.22 -15.82
C GLY A 83 2.65 0.60 -15.06
N VAL A 84 2.70 -0.69 -14.70
CA VAL A 84 1.73 -1.32 -13.80
C VAL A 84 2.28 -1.32 -12.38
N TRP A 85 1.52 -0.72 -11.47
CA TRP A 85 1.87 -0.58 -10.06
C TRP A 85 0.84 -1.29 -9.17
N GLU A 86 1.29 -1.97 -8.14
CA GLU A 86 0.44 -2.58 -7.13
C GLU A 86 0.59 -1.84 -5.81
N LEU A 87 -0.54 -1.45 -5.22
CA LEU A 87 -0.61 -0.78 -3.92
C LEU A 87 -0.76 -1.79 -2.79
N GLY A 88 -0.06 -1.53 -1.69
CA GLY A 88 -0.30 -2.14 -0.40
C GLY A 88 -0.38 -1.07 0.67
N ILE A 89 -1.32 -1.18 1.60
CA ILE A 89 -1.47 -0.28 2.75
C ILE A 89 -1.77 -1.08 3.99
N GLU A 90 -1.21 -0.66 5.13
CA GLU A 90 -1.57 -1.17 6.43
C GLU A 90 -1.74 -0.02 7.43
N LEU A 91 -2.91 0.05 8.08
CA LEU A 91 -3.13 0.86 9.27
C LEU A 91 -3.04 -0.05 10.48
N TRP A 92 -2.06 0.18 11.33
CA TRP A 92 -1.67 -0.74 12.37
C TRP A 92 -2.69 -0.85 13.49
N ASP A 93 -3.28 0.28 13.91
CA ASP A 93 -4.26 0.28 14.98
C ASP A 93 -5.70 0.33 14.45
N ALA A 94 -6.57 -0.46 15.06
CA ALA A 94 -7.98 -0.47 14.70
C ALA A 94 -8.66 0.90 14.92
N ALA A 95 -8.19 1.68 15.88
CA ALA A 95 -8.67 3.02 16.18
C ALA A 95 -8.44 4.04 15.06
N ASP A 96 -7.45 3.80 14.18
CA ASP A 96 -7.16 4.66 13.04
C ASP A 96 -7.99 4.28 11.78
N ARG A 97 -8.72 3.17 11.86
CA ARG A 97 -9.61 2.72 10.75
C ARG A 97 -10.94 3.47 10.78
N GLY A 98 -11.61 3.53 9.62
CA GLY A 98 -12.91 4.20 9.51
C GLY A 98 -12.87 5.74 9.55
N ARG A 99 -11.69 6.35 9.70
CA ARG A 99 -11.48 7.80 9.82
C ARG A 99 -11.10 8.49 8.50
N GLY A 100 -11.16 7.78 7.39
CA GLY A 100 -10.80 8.31 6.07
C GLY A 100 -9.30 8.26 5.75
N ILE A 101 -8.44 7.90 6.71
CA ILE A 101 -6.97 7.86 6.54
C ILE A 101 -6.58 6.96 5.36
N GLY A 102 -7.08 5.71 5.31
CA GLY A 102 -6.76 4.79 4.22
C GLY A 102 -7.21 5.30 2.84
N ARG A 103 -8.36 5.97 2.77
CA ARG A 103 -8.83 6.57 1.52
C ARG A 103 -7.89 7.68 1.04
N GLN A 104 -7.51 8.59 1.92
CA GLN A 104 -6.59 9.68 1.58
C GLN A 104 -5.20 9.15 1.20
N THR A 105 -4.69 8.17 1.94
CA THR A 105 -3.41 7.51 1.67
C THR A 105 -3.37 6.91 0.25
N ILE A 106 -4.39 6.12 -0.12
CA ILE A 106 -4.46 5.50 -1.45
C ILE A 106 -4.63 6.57 -2.53
N ALA A 107 -5.46 7.61 -2.30
CA ALA A 107 -5.63 8.69 -3.25
C ALA A 107 -4.31 9.42 -3.52
N LEU A 108 -3.58 9.81 -2.47
CA LEU A 108 -2.28 10.51 -2.59
C LEU A 108 -1.26 9.68 -3.37
N LEU A 109 -1.09 8.41 -3.00
CA LEU A 109 -0.11 7.56 -3.67
C LEU A 109 -0.52 7.27 -5.11
N SER A 110 -1.81 7.01 -5.38
CA SER A 110 -2.30 6.78 -6.75
C SER A 110 -2.07 8.00 -7.64
N SER A 111 -2.36 9.22 -7.16
CA SER A 111 -2.11 10.46 -7.90
C SER A 111 -0.63 10.60 -8.22
N HIS A 112 0.25 10.40 -7.23
CA HIS A 112 1.70 10.44 -7.44
C HIS A 112 2.16 9.44 -8.51
N LEU A 113 1.67 8.20 -8.45
CA LEU A 113 2.04 7.16 -9.41
C LEU A 113 1.61 7.53 -10.84
N PHE A 114 0.40 8.05 -11.03
CA PHE A 114 -0.07 8.47 -12.36
C PHE A 114 0.62 9.72 -12.88
N GLU A 115 0.89 10.70 -12.03
CA GLU A 115 1.39 12.02 -12.44
C GLU A 115 2.90 12.10 -12.53
N ARG A 116 3.64 11.32 -11.69
CA ARG A 116 5.09 11.40 -11.57
C ARG A 116 5.82 10.14 -12.01
N GLU A 117 5.25 8.97 -11.74
CA GLU A 117 5.86 7.69 -12.07
C GLU A 117 5.33 7.12 -13.41
N HIS A 118 4.52 7.90 -14.14
CA HIS A 118 3.97 7.52 -15.44
C HIS A 118 3.22 6.18 -15.44
N ALA A 119 2.55 5.87 -14.33
CA ALA A 119 1.73 4.68 -14.25
C ALA A 119 0.64 4.69 -15.32
N ILE A 120 0.44 3.56 -16.00
CA ILE A 120 -0.70 3.34 -16.90
C ILE A 120 -1.84 2.65 -16.18
N ARG A 121 -1.51 1.94 -15.08
CA ARG A 121 -2.43 1.18 -14.25
C ARG A 121 -1.91 1.13 -12.82
N VAL A 122 -2.81 1.36 -11.88
CA VAL A 122 -2.59 1.13 -10.45
C VAL A 122 -3.61 0.08 -10.00
N GLN A 123 -3.13 -0.98 -9.36
CA GLN A 123 -3.99 -2.06 -8.88
C GLN A 123 -3.79 -2.31 -7.39
N ALA A 124 -4.76 -2.96 -6.76
CA ALA A 124 -4.70 -3.38 -5.38
C ALA A 124 -5.48 -4.68 -5.18
N THR A 125 -4.99 -5.53 -4.30
CA THR A 125 -5.70 -6.71 -3.84
C THR A 125 -6.07 -6.55 -2.37
N THR A 126 -7.24 -7.05 -2.00
CA THR A 126 -7.68 -7.08 -0.60
C THR A 126 -8.50 -8.33 -0.33
N ASP A 127 -8.51 -8.79 0.91
CA ASP A 127 -9.37 -9.89 1.31
C ASP A 127 -10.82 -9.66 0.88
N VAL A 128 -11.50 -10.70 0.37
CA VAL A 128 -12.89 -10.60 -0.07
C VAL A 128 -13.83 -10.13 1.05
N ASP A 129 -13.49 -10.44 2.31
CA ASP A 129 -14.25 -10.06 3.49
C ASP A 129 -13.92 -8.65 4.00
N ASN A 130 -12.87 -8.00 3.48
CA ASN A 130 -12.50 -6.64 3.85
C ASN A 130 -13.40 -5.61 3.15
N ALA A 131 -14.67 -5.57 3.55
CA ALA A 131 -15.67 -4.65 2.99
C ALA A 131 -15.27 -3.17 3.12
N ALA A 132 -14.47 -2.80 4.13
CA ALA A 132 -14.00 -1.43 4.32
C ALA A 132 -13.05 -1.00 3.20
N MET A 133 -12.03 -1.80 2.92
CA MET A 133 -11.05 -1.51 1.85
C MET A 133 -11.70 -1.58 0.47
N ARG A 134 -12.58 -2.54 0.22
CA ARG A 134 -13.33 -2.63 -1.05
C ARG A 134 -14.10 -1.36 -1.34
N ARG A 135 -14.85 -0.81 -0.36
CA ARG A 135 -15.55 0.48 -0.49
C ARG A 135 -14.59 1.66 -0.73
N VAL A 136 -13.41 1.66 -0.09
CA VAL A 136 -12.40 2.70 -0.34
C VAL A 136 -11.96 2.68 -1.79
N LEU A 137 -11.60 1.51 -2.32
CA LEU A 137 -11.16 1.34 -3.70
C LEU A 137 -12.26 1.74 -4.70
N GLU A 138 -13.48 1.27 -4.50
CA GLU A 138 -14.64 1.62 -5.34
C GLU A 138 -14.92 3.13 -5.33
N HIS A 139 -14.87 3.76 -4.15
CA HIS A 139 -15.05 5.22 -4.02
C HIS A 139 -13.98 6.03 -4.77
N LEU A 140 -12.75 5.53 -4.80
CA LEU A 140 -11.64 6.14 -5.53
C LEU A 140 -11.67 5.83 -7.04
N GLY A 141 -12.65 5.04 -7.51
CA GLY A 141 -12.84 4.72 -8.92
C GLY A 141 -12.08 3.49 -9.40
N PHE A 142 -11.53 2.71 -8.50
CA PHE A 142 -11.00 1.40 -8.86
C PHE A 142 -12.15 0.46 -9.25
N ALA A 143 -12.03 -0.17 -10.40
CA ALA A 143 -12.98 -1.18 -10.85
C ALA A 143 -12.64 -2.55 -10.25
N PHE A 144 -13.65 -3.28 -9.78
CA PHE A 144 -13.51 -4.68 -9.42
C PHE A 144 -13.28 -5.53 -10.67
N GLU A 145 -12.23 -6.34 -10.70
CA GLU A 145 -11.87 -7.17 -11.86
C GLU A 145 -12.04 -8.67 -11.62
N GLY A 146 -12.19 -9.09 -10.36
CA GLY A 146 -12.42 -10.50 -10.06
C GLY A 146 -11.90 -10.94 -8.70
N VAL A 147 -12.03 -12.24 -8.46
CA VAL A 147 -11.56 -12.89 -7.23
C VAL A 147 -10.39 -13.81 -7.54
N LEU A 148 -9.29 -13.58 -6.85
CA LEU A 148 -8.11 -14.44 -6.82
C LEU A 148 -8.34 -15.51 -5.74
N ARG A 149 -8.68 -16.73 -6.16
CA ARG A 149 -8.99 -17.82 -5.23
C ARG A 149 -7.73 -18.40 -4.61
N GLY A 150 -7.77 -18.61 -3.27
CA GLY A 150 -6.64 -19.18 -2.54
C GLY A 150 -5.37 -18.35 -2.63
N PHE A 151 -5.48 -17.04 -2.80
CA PHE A 151 -4.36 -16.15 -3.13
C PHE A 151 -3.41 -15.94 -1.94
N MET A 152 -3.95 -15.78 -0.74
CA MET A 152 -3.13 -15.47 0.44
C MET A 152 -3.06 -16.68 1.35
N PRO A 153 -1.85 -17.21 1.63
CA PRO A 153 -1.68 -18.24 2.63
C PRO A 153 -2.21 -17.77 3.99
N ALA A 154 -2.90 -18.63 4.71
CA ALA A 154 -3.25 -18.41 6.10
C ALA A 154 -2.28 -19.19 7.00
N GLY A 155 -1.84 -18.62 8.12
CA GLY A 155 -0.95 -19.29 9.04
C GLY A 155 -1.54 -20.59 9.61
N SER A 156 -2.87 -20.66 9.73
CA SER A 156 -3.64 -21.87 10.00
C SER A 156 -4.96 -21.80 9.22
N GLY A 157 -5.36 -22.93 8.60
CA GLY A 157 -6.58 -23.00 7.80
C GLY A 157 -6.34 -22.90 6.30
N PRO A 158 -7.43 -22.87 5.50
CA PRO A 158 -7.34 -22.77 4.06
C PRO A 158 -6.83 -21.39 3.62
N PRO A 159 -6.16 -21.31 2.45
CA PRO A 159 -5.79 -20.03 1.86
C PRO A 159 -7.02 -19.13 1.67
N ARG A 160 -6.83 -17.82 1.76
CA ARG A 160 -7.89 -16.81 1.66
C ARG A 160 -8.03 -16.28 0.24
N ASP A 161 -9.26 -16.00 -0.15
CA ASP A 161 -9.57 -15.38 -1.43
C ASP A 161 -9.39 -13.86 -1.35
N TYR A 162 -8.88 -13.27 -2.43
CA TYR A 162 -8.67 -11.83 -2.51
C TYR A 162 -9.42 -11.23 -3.71
N ALA A 163 -9.98 -10.06 -3.52
CA ALA A 163 -10.59 -9.26 -4.56
C ALA A 163 -9.54 -8.38 -5.24
N MET A 164 -9.47 -8.45 -6.57
CA MET A 164 -8.60 -7.61 -7.40
C MET A 164 -9.36 -6.37 -7.85
N TYR A 165 -8.75 -5.22 -7.68
CA TYR A 165 -9.23 -3.92 -8.12
C TYR A 165 -8.17 -3.19 -8.93
N ALA A 166 -8.59 -2.38 -9.90
CA ALA A 166 -7.66 -1.57 -10.69
C ALA A 166 -8.25 -0.22 -11.09
N LEU A 167 -7.37 0.76 -11.17
CA LEU A 167 -7.61 2.08 -11.73
C LEU A 167 -6.65 2.29 -12.90
N THR A 168 -7.17 2.64 -14.07
CA THR A 168 -6.37 2.95 -15.24
C THR A 168 -6.13 4.45 -15.37
N LYS A 169 -5.04 4.84 -16.05
CA LYS A 169 -4.73 6.26 -16.31
C LYS A 169 -5.90 7.00 -16.95
N ALA A 170 -6.57 6.35 -17.94
CA ALA A 170 -7.70 6.96 -18.63
C ALA A 170 -8.88 7.29 -17.69
N VAL A 171 -9.18 6.40 -16.74
CA VAL A 171 -10.24 6.63 -15.75
C VAL A 171 -9.82 7.68 -14.73
N PHE A 172 -8.56 7.67 -14.31
CA PHE A 172 -8.00 8.68 -13.41
C PHE A 172 -8.12 10.08 -14.01
N ASP A 173 -7.65 10.26 -15.25
CA ASP A 173 -7.68 11.55 -15.94
C ASP A 173 -9.11 12.09 -16.18
N ALA A 174 -10.07 11.20 -16.41
CA ALA A 174 -11.47 11.59 -16.60
C ALA A 174 -12.16 12.05 -15.29
N ARG A 175 -11.55 11.83 -14.14
CA ARG A 175 -12.09 12.19 -12.80
C ARG A 175 -11.37 13.37 -12.15
N SER A 176 -10.21 13.76 -12.68
CA SER A 176 -9.41 14.91 -12.27
C SER A 176 -9.91 16.19 -12.98
#